data_7643403328fa803c47691af40bf1ba14
#
_entry.id   7643403328fa803c47691af40bf1ba14
#
_cell.length_a   1.000
_cell.length_b   1.000
_cell.length_c   1.000
_cell.angle_alpha   90.00
_cell.angle_beta   90.00
_cell.angle_gamma   90.00
#
_symmetry.space_group_name_H-M   'P 1'
#
loop_
_entity.id
_entity.type
_entity.pdbx_description
1 polymer ?
#
loop_
_entity_poly.entity_id
_entity_poly.type
_entity_poly.pdbx_seq_one_letter_code
_entity_poly.pdbx_strand_id
1 'polypeptide(L)'
;MNSESLAKIFKAMGHPTRIKIVEHLIQINTCVCGEIVNIFPYSQSTISQHLKQLKESGIICGEVEGPKTYFCVDKHVLNQVKEYMNKLGGDIHE
;
A
#
# COMPACT_ATOMS: atom_id res chain seq x y z
N MET A 1 -0.88 11.04 -12.63
CA MET A 1 -1.88 10.75 -11.58
C MET A 1 -2.54 12.04 -11.15
N ASN A 2 -3.85 12.05 -11.10
CA ASN A 2 -4.58 13.25 -10.73
C ASN A 2 -4.79 13.37 -9.21
N SER A 3 -5.30 14.52 -8.77
CA SER A 3 -5.50 14.80 -7.35
C SER A 3 -6.46 13.83 -6.69
N GLU A 4 -7.49 13.39 -7.39
CA GLU A 4 -8.46 12.44 -6.84
C GLU A 4 -7.84 11.07 -6.58
N SER A 5 -7.03 10.59 -7.51
CA SER A 5 -6.31 9.32 -7.36
C SER A 5 -5.30 9.39 -6.22
N LEU A 6 -4.55 10.49 -6.14
CA LEU A 6 -3.60 10.72 -5.04
C LEU A 6 -4.32 10.78 -3.69
N ALA A 7 -5.46 11.46 -3.63
CA ALA A 7 -6.22 11.59 -2.39
C ALA A 7 -6.69 10.23 -1.86
N LYS A 8 -7.12 9.35 -2.74
CA LYS A 8 -7.50 7.97 -2.36
C LYS A 8 -6.35 7.22 -1.72
N ILE A 9 -5.15 7.36 -2.30
CA ILE A 9 -3.96 6.69 -1.79
C ILE A 9 -3.56 7.27 -0.42
N PHE A 10 -3.50 8.59 -0.30
CA PHE A 10 -3.15 9.23 0.97
C PHE A 10 -4.17 8.92 2.06
N LYS A 11 -5.45 8.88 1.71
CA LYS A 11 -6.51 8.51 2.67
C LYS A 11 -6.35 7.07 3.14
N ALA A 12 -6.08 6.15 2.22
CA ALA A 12 -5.86 4.75 2.57
C ALA A 12 -4.62 4.57 3.43
N MET A 13 -3.56 5.31 3.14
CA MET A 13 -2.31 5.24 3.90
C MET A 13 -2.33 6.06 5.20
N GLY A 14 -3.39 6.82 5.43
CA GLY A 14 -3.51 7.65 6.63
C GLY A 14 -3.88 6.88 7.89
N HIS A 15 -3.25 5.71 8.11
CA HIS A 15 -3.46 4.86 9.27
C HIS A 15 -2.13 4.16 9.59
N PRO A 16 -1.67 4.20 10.85
CA PRO A 16 -0.34 3.64 11.19
C PRO A 16 -0.13 2.20 10.73
N THR A 17 -1.11 1.35 10.93
CA THR A 17 -1.01 -0.06 10.53
C THR A 17 -0.89 -0.21 9.02
N ARG A 18 -1.64 0.59 8.27
CA ARG A 18 -1.61 0.52 6.80
C ARG A 18 -0.28 1.01 6.25
N ILE A 19 0.30 2.04 6.84
CA ILE A 19 1.65 2.50 6.49
C ILE A 19 2.66 1.36 6.71
N LYS A 20 2.59 0.69 7.85
CA LYS A 20 3.49 -0.44 8.16
C LYS A 20 3.32 -1.61 7.19
N ILE A 21 2.10 -1.89 6.77
CA ILE A 21 1.84 -2.94 5.78
C ILE A 21 2.53 -2.58 4.45
N VAL A 22 2.34 -1.36 3.97
CA VAL A 22 2.96 -0.92 2.72
C VAL A 22 4.48 -0.93 2.83
N GLU A 23 5.03 -0.43 3.94
CA GLU A 23 6.48 -0.49 4.19
C GLU A 23 7.01 -1.91 4.11
N HIS A 24 6.31 -2.85 4.72
CA HIS A 24 6.70 -4.26 4.70
C HIS A 24 6.73 -4.81 3.28
N LEU A 25 5.68 -4.54 2.51
CA LEU A 25 5.59 -5.00 1.11
C LEU A 25 6.70 -4.40 0.23
N ILE A 26 7.05 -3.15 0.49
CA ILE A 26 8.15 -2.49 -0.24
C ILE A 26 9.48 -3.14 0.12
N GLN A 27 9.73 -3.38 1.41
CA GLN A 27 11.00 -3.93 1.90
C GLN A 27 11.27 -5.33 1.38
N ILE A 28 10.27 -6.20 1.41
CA ILE A 28 10.46 -7.57 0.93
C ILE A 28 10.49 -7.67 -0.59
N ASN A 29 9.97 -6.67 -1.28
CA ASN A 29 9.97 -6.56 -2.74
C ASN A 29 9.43 -7.81 -3.45
N THR A 30 8.44 -8.45 -2.84
CA THR A 30 7.76 -9.63 -3.37
C THR A 30 6.32 -9.64 -2.89
N CYS A 31 5.51 -10.48 -3.50
CA CYS A 31 4.12 -10.62 -3.10
C CYS A 31 4.01 -11.52 -1.88
N VAL A 32 3.08 -11.20 -0.98
CA VAL A 32 2.81 -11.98 0.23
C VAL A 32 1.38 -12.46 0.26
N CYS A 33 1.17 -13.57 0.92
CA CYS A 33 -0.14 -14.17 1.16
C CYS A 33 -0.43 -14.17 2.67
N GLY A 34 -0.95 -15.24 3.19
CA GLY A 34 -1.42 -15.32 4.57
C GLY A 34 -0.42 -14.97 5.66
N GLU A 35 0.89 -15.07 5.37
CA GLU A 35 1.92 -14.78 6.37
C GLU A 35 1.93 -13.34 6.86
N ILE A 36 1.34 -12.41 6.11
CA ILE A 36 1.27 -11.00 6.54
C ILE A 36 0.45 -10.84 7.82
N VAL A 37 -0.51 -11.73 8.05
CA VAL A 37 -1.33 -11.72 9.27
C VAL A 37 -0.47 -11.98 10.51
N ASN A 38 0.57 -12.80 10.38
CA ASN A 38 1.43 -13.19 11.50
C ASN A 38 2.43 -12.12 11.91
N ILE A 39 2.60 -11.09 11.10
CA ILE A 39 3.58 -10.02 11.34
C ILE A 39 3.01 -8.95 12.29
N PHE A 40 1.69 -8.78 12.27
CA PHE A 40 1.01 -7.72 13.02
C PHE A 40 0.16 -8.32 14.14
N PRO A 41 0.07 -7.61 15.29
CA PRO A 41 -0.69 -8.09 16.46
C PRO A 41 -2.20 -7.84 16.30
N TYR A 42 -2.76 -8.19 15.17
CA TYR A 42 -4.17 -7.99 14.88
C TYR A 42 -4.77 -9.26 14.32
N SER A 43 -6.09 -9.38 14.41
CA SER A 43 -6.82 -10.51 13.85
C SER A 43 -6.73 -10.52 12.32
N GLN A 44 -6.96 -11.70 11.73
CA GLN A 44 -7.00 -11.85 10.28
C GLN A 44 -8.05 -10.93 9.65
N SER A 45 -9.23 -10.80 10.28
CA SER A 45 -10.28 -9.95 9.73
C SER A 45 -9.87 -8.48 9.72
N THR A 46 -9.18 -8.01 10.76
CA THR A 46 -8.68 -6.63 10.83
C THR A 46 -7.63 -6.37 9.74
N ILE A 47 -6.67 -7.28 9.59
CA ILE A 47 -5.65 -7.16 8.53
C ILE A 47 -6.30 -7.20 7.15
N SER A 48 -7.28 -8.08 6.94
CA SER A 48 -8.02 -8.16 5.67
C SER A 48 -8.73 -6.86 5.33
N GLN A 49 -9.29 -6.17 6.33
CA GLN A 49 -9.92 -4.86 6.13
C GLN A 49 -8.90 -3.82 5.69
N HIS A 50 -7.73 -3.80 6.31
CA HIS A 50 -6.65 -2.89 5.92
C HIS A 50 -6.17 -3.16 4.50
N LEU A 51 -5.96 -4.42 4.16
CA LEU A 51 -5.55 -4.82 2.81
C LEU A 51 -6.57 -4.43 1.76
N LYS A 52 -7.86 -4.60 2.07
CA LYS A 52 -8.95 -4.20 1.18
C LYS A 52 -8.91 -2.70 0.89
N GLN A 53 -8.76 -1.89 1.91
CA GLN A 53 -8.69 -0.42 1.75
C GLN A 53 -7.49 -0.01 0.92
N LEU A 54 -6.34 -0.61 1.16
CA LEU A 54 -5.13 -0.33 0.39
C LEU A 54 -5.27 -0.76 -1.08
N LYS A 55 -5.89 -1.92 -1.32
CA LYS A 55 -6.13 -2.41 -2.66
C LYS A 55 -7.08 -1.49 -3.44
N GLU A 56 -8.17 -1.06 -2.80
CA GLU A 56 -9.13 -0.15 -3.42
C GLU A 56 -8.51 1.19 -3.80
N SER A 57 -7.48 1.63 -3.05
CA SER A 57 -6.76 2.87 -3.36
C SER A 57 -5.83 2.75 -4.55
N GLY A 58 -5.42 1.53 -4.91
CA GLY A 58 -4.49 1.28 -6.00
C GLY A 58 -3.03 1.18 -5.59
N ILE A 59 -2.65 1.47 -4.33
CA ILE A 59 -1.23 1.40 -3.92
C ILE A 59 -0.73 -0.04 -3.81
N ILE A 60 -1.61 -0.99 -3.55
CA ILE A 60 -1.29 -2.41 -3.64
C ILE A 60 -2.22 -3.08 -4.62
N CYS A 61 -1.80 -4.21 -5.15
CA CYS A 61 -2.62 -5.08 -5.99
C CYS A 61 -2.78 -6.44 -5.32
N GLY A 62 -3.85 -7.12 -5.65
CA GLY A 62 -4.10 -8.46 -5.17
C GLY A 62 -4.29 -9.40 -6.35
N GLU A 63 -3.57 -10.51 -6.35
CA GLU A 63 -3.70 -11.54 -7.38
C GLU A 63 -4.23 -12.81 -6.74
N VAL A 64 -5.25 -13.40 -7.38
CA VAL A 64 -5.84 -14.66 -6.93
C VAL A 64 -5.16 -15.80 -7.65
N GLU A 65 -4.62 -16.75 -6.87
CA GLU A 65 -4.00 -17.96 -7.41
C GLU A 65 -4.55 -19.15 -6.63
N GLY A 66 -5.50 -19.87 -7.24
CA GLY A 66 -6.22 -20.93 -6.56
C GLY A 66 -7.00 -20.38 -5.37
N PRO A 67 -6.90 -21.02 -4.20
CA PRO A 67 -7.59 -20.55 -2.99
C PRO A 67 -6.90 -19.41 -2.27
N LYS A 68 -5.78 -18.92 -2.80
CA LYS A 68 -4.95 -17.89 -2.15
C LYS A 68 -5.00 -16.57 -2.90
N THR A 69 -4.90 -15.46 -2.15
CA THR A 69 -4.72 -14.13 -2.70
C THR A 69 -3.34 -13.63 -2.28
N TYR A 70 -2.56 -13.17 -3.25
CA TYR A 70 -1.24 -12.59 -3.02
C TYR A 70 -1.33 -11.08 -3.14
N PHE A 71 -0.69 -10.37 -2.22
CA PHE A 71 -0.69 -8.90 -2.17
C PHE A 71 0.70 -8.39 -2.47
N CYS A 72 0.78 -7.42 -3.38
CA CYS A 72 2.02 -6.80 -3.82
C CYS A 72 1.85 -5.29 -3.85
N VAL A 73 2.91 -4.53 -3.57
CA VAL A 73 2.87 -3.11 -3.85
C VAL A 73 2.82 -2.91 -5.37
N ASP A 74 1.98 -1.97 -5.82
CA ASP A 74 1.96 -1.58 -7.23
C ASP A 74 3.09 -0.59 -7.46
N LYS A 75 4.18 -1.07 -8.05
CA LYS A 75 5.40 -0.27 -8.25
C LYS A 75 5.19 0.92 -9.17
N HIS A 76 4.32 0.78 -10.16
CA HIS A 76 4.00 1.88 -11.06
C HIS A 76 3.29 3.01 -10.30
N VAL A 77 2.29 2.67 -9.50
CA VAL A 77 1.56 3.63 -8.68
C VAL A 77 2.48 4.25 -7.63
N LEU A 78 3.30 3.43 -6.97
CA LEU A 78 4.27 3.91 -5.99
C LEU A 78 5.22 4.95 -6.61
N ASN A 79 5.73 4.68 -7.81
CA ASN A 79 6.60 5.61 -8.51
C ASN A 79 5.88 6.92 -8.83
N GLN A 80 4.62 6.87 -9.23
CA GLN A 80 3.84 8.08 -9.50
C GLN A 80 3.67 8.93 -8.23
N VAL A 81 3.45 8.29 -7.09
CA VAL A 81 3.35 8.99 -5.80
C VAL A 81 4.70 9.63 -5.43
N LYS A 82 5.79 8.88 -5.61
CA LYS A 82 7.14 9.37 -5.35
C LYS A 82 7.48 10.59 -6.21
N GLU A 83 7.19 10.52 -7.49
CA GLU A 83 7.41 11.63 -8.43
C GLU A 83 6.62 12.86 -8.03
N TYR A 84 5.36 12.68 -7.64
CA TYR A 84 4.53 13.77 -7.16
C TYR A 84 5.14 14.43 -5.91
N MET A 85 5.54 13.62 -4.93
CA MET A 85 6.14 14.13 -3.70
C MET A 85 7.46 14.86 -3.96
N ASN A 86 8.29 14.33 -4.86
CA ASN A 86 9.53 14.98 -5.27
C ASN A 86 9.27 16.32 -5.93
N LYS A 87 8.25 16.39 -6.77
CA LYS A 87 7.87 17.63 -7.45
C LYS A 87 7.43 18.70 -6.44
N LEU A 88 6.65 18.31 -5.43
CA LEU A 88 6.24 19.23 -4.37
C LEU A 88 7.43 19.70 -3.53
N GLY A 89 8.34 18.78 -3.23
CA GLY A 89 9.50 19.09 -2.40
C GLY A 89 10.60 19.87 -3.11
N GLY A 90 10.61 19.84 -4.45
CA GLY A 90 11.68 20.45 -5.24
C GLY A 90 11.82 21.95 -5.07
N ASP A 91 10.76 22.64 -4.69
CA ASP A 91 10.73 24.09 -4.52
C ASP A 91 10.84 24.54 -3.06
N ILE A 92 11.06 23.60 -2.14
CA ILE A 92 11.20 23.92 -0.71
C ILE A 92 12.67 24.20 -0.39
N HIS A 93 12.92 25.40 0.09
CA HIS A 93 14.24 25.83 0.54
C HIS A 93 14.20 26.16 2.03
N GLU A 94 15.13 25.62 2.77
CA GLU A 94 15.28 25.90 4.18
C GLU A 94 16.50 26.74 4.47
#